data_da9bd6ce1ab25326967b9cd8e3e3f7ae
#
_entry.id   da9bd6ce1ab25326967b9cd8e3e3f7ae
#
_cell.length_a   1.000
_cell.length_b   1.000
_cell.length_c   1.000
_cell.angle_alpha   90.00
_cell.angle_beta   90.00
_cell.angle_gamma   90.00
#
_symmetry.space_group_name_H-M   'P 1'
#
loop_
_entity.id
_entity.type
_entity.pdbx_description
1 polymer ?
#
loop_
_entity_poly.entity_id
_entity_poly.type
_entity_poly.pdbx_seq_one_letter_code
_entity_poly.pdbx_strand_id
1 'polypeptide(L)'
;MTSQRSRTAGRPTLEQVAARAGVGRGTVSRVVNGSDQVSPHAREAVERAIAELGYVPNLAARALVTQRTDAVALVVSESEERVFGEPFFAGIVRGISSGLVNAQLQLWLAMAQSAAERERVEHHLTSQHVDGVMLLSLHDADPLPLLVEQRGLPLVLGGRPARLTRPGASAGWFVDVDNIGGAQRAVDHLHASGRRVVATIAGPQDMGAGLARLAGYREACRAHGLATDDGLVAYGDFSYEAGVAAMRQLLERRPDIDSVFVAADLMAAGALRTLREAGRRIPDDVAVVGFDDSGVARQTDPTLTTVRQPIEEMGREMARLLIARIAGEEPEESFTVLDTTVVVRESA
;
A
#
# COMPACT_ATOMS: atom_id res chain seq x y z
N MET A 1 2.99 40.01 51.54
CA MET A 1 3.13 39.87 50.07
C MET A 1 2.68 38.47 49.68
N THR A 2 1.43 38.37 49.28
CA THR A 2 0.76 37.09 48.98
C THR A 2 0.95 36.80 47.49
N SER A 3 1.76 35.80 47.17
CA SER A 3 1.97 35.33 45.81
C SER A 3 0.69 34.67 45.28
N GLN A 4 0.00 35.33 44.36
CA GLN A 4 -1.05 34.73 43.56
C GLN A 4 -0.40 33.65 42.62
N ARG A 5 -0.64 32.38 42.96
CA ARG A 5 -0.40 31.27 42.04
C ARG A 5 -1.30 31.46 40.81
N SER A 6 -0.68 31.73 39.67
CA SER A 6 -1.30 31.69 38.34
C SER A 6 -1.97 30.32 38.17
N ARG A 7 -3.30 30.30 38.15
CA ARG A 7 -4.10 29.14 37.74
C ARG A 7 -3.77 28.91 36.25
N THR A 8 -3.14 27.82 35.96
CA THR A 8 -3.05 27.29 34.58
C THR A 8 -4.46 27.28 34.00
N ALA A 9 -4.69 28.14 33.03
CA ALA A 9 -5.96 28.19 32.31
C ALA A 9 -6.17 26.82 31.64
N GLY A 10 -7.10 26.01 32.18
CA GLY A 10 -7.48 24.72 31.56
C GLY A 10 -8.03 24.98 30.17
N ARG A 11 -7.91 23.96 29.28
CA ARG A 11 -8.50 24.04 27.95
C ARG A 11 -9.97 24.46 28.04
N PRO A 12 -10.43 25.41 27.17
CA PRO A 12 -11.83 25.81 27.14
C PRO A 12 -12.76 24.60 27.03
N THR A 13 -13.89 24.65 27.73
CA THR A 13 -14.88 23.55 27.73
C THR A 13 -16.11 23.92 26.90
N LEU A 14 -16.89 22.90 26.53
CA LEU A 14 -18.14 23.07 25.79
C LEU A 14 -19.15 23.95 26.60
N GLU A 15 -19.13 23.88 27.94
CA GLU A 15 -19.92 24.69 28.84
C GLU A 15 -19.52 26.18 28.77
N GLN A 16 -18.22 26.47 28.66
CA GLN A 16 -17.72 27.84 28.51
C GLN A 16 -18.12 28.46 27.18
N VAL A 17 -18.08 27.66 26.10
CA VAL A 17 -18.58 28.09 24.78
C VAL A 17 -20.09 28.36 24.84
N ALA A 18 -20.88 27.51 25.49
CA ALA A 18 -22.32 27.68 25.65
C ALA A 18 -22.64 28.97 26.41
N ALA A 19 -21.96 29.22 27.54
CA ALA A 19 -22.12 30.45 28.34
C ALA A 19 -21.73 31.70 27.53
N ARG A 20 -20.62 31.65 26.76
CA ARG A 20 -20.14 32.77 25.90
C ARG A 20 -21.06 33.07 24.72
N ALA A 21 -21.64 32.04 24.11
CA ALA A 21 -22.57 32.16 22.98
C ALA A 21 -24.03 32.48 23.42
N GLY A 22 -24.35 32.40 24.72
CA GLY A 22 -25.71 32.61 25.18
C GLY A 22 -26.71 31.52 24.79
N VAL A 23 -26.23 30.28 24.57
CA VAL A 23 -27.06 29.14 24.15
C VAL A 23 -26.88 27.91 25.06
N GLY A 24 -27.76 26.95 24.93
CA GLY A 24 -27.62 25.70 25.70
C GLY A 24 -26.47 24.82 25.19
N ARG A 25 -25.87 23.99 26.07
CA ARG A 25 -24.81 23.02 25.74
C ARG A 25 -25.18 22.13 24.55
N GLY A 26 -26.47 21.69 24.49
CA GLY A 26 -26.95 20.88 23.37
C GLY A 26 -26.90 21.60 22.00
N THR A 27 -27.11 22.95 22.02
CA THR A 27 -26.98 23.74 20.77
C THR A 27 -25.53 23.83 20.33
N VAL A 28 -24.59 24.08 21.27
CA VAL A 28 -23.15 24.07 20.98
C VAL A 28 -22.74 22.70 20.41
N SER A 29 -23.14 21.61 21.04
CA SER A 29 -22.85 20.24 20.58
C SER A 29 -23.37 19.99 19.16
N ARG A 30 -24.59 20.44 18.82
CA ARG A 30 -25.14 20.33 17.46
C ARG A 30 -24.34 21.14 16.45
N VAL A 31 -23.94 22.36 16.77
CA VAL A 31 -23.10 23.19 15.89
C VAL A 31 -21.74 22.54 15.64
N VAL A 32 -21.08 22.09 16.70
CA VAL A 32 -19.76 21.41 16.63
C VAL A 32 -19.84 20.11 15.82
N ASN A 33 -20.98 19.41 15.85
CA ASN A 33 -21.20 18.16 15.11
C ASN A 33 -21.84 18.39 13.71
N GLY A 34 -21.93 19.65 13.25
CA GLY A 34 -22.40 19.96 11.89
C GLY A 34 -23.90 19.79 11.65
N SER A 35 -24.72 19.68 12.72
CA SER A 35 -26.17 19.47 12.58
C SER A 35 -26.87 20.66 11.91
N ASP A 36 -27.75 20.39 10.96
CA ASP A 36 -28.60 21.41 10.29
C ASP A 36 -29.77 21.87 11.15
N GLN A 37 -30.00 21.22 12.30
CA GLN A 37 -31.11 21.55 13.22
C GLN A 37 -30.76 22.70 14.18
N VAL A 38 -29.99 23.70 13.70
CA VAL A 38 -29.61 24.87 14.51
C VAL A 38 -29.91 26.11 13.66
N SER A 39 -30.55 27.11 14.28
CA SER A 39 -30.82 28.37 13.57
C SER A 39 -29.52 29.07 13.16
N PRO A 40 -29.50 29.80 12.00
CA PRO A 40 -28.31 30.52 11.54
C PRO A 40 -27.73 31.46 12.60
N HIS A 41 -28.57 32.19 13.32
CA HIS A 41 -28.16 33.09 14.40
C HIS A 41 -27.45 32.38 15.57
N ALA A 42 -27.97 31.21 16.00
CA ALA A 42 -27.33 30.43 17.03
C ALA A 42 -25.99 29.80 16.55
N ARG A 43 -25.91 29.38 15.29
CA ARG A 43 -24.69 28.89 14.69
C ARG A 43 -23.59 29.96 14.71
N GLU A 44 -23.86 31.13 14.17
CA GLU A 44 -22.93 32.27 14.18
C GLU A 44 -22.44 32.65 15.58
N ALA A 45 -23.36 32.68 16.57
CA ALA A 45 -23.00 32.97 17.95
C ALA A 45 -22.05 31.94 18.55
N VAL A 46 -22.28 30.65 18.28
CA VAL A 46 -21.41 29.55 18.71
C VAL A 46 -20.06 29.57 18.04
N GLU A 47 -20.01 29.75 16.73
CA GLU A 47 -18.77 29.82 15.95
C GLU A 47 -17.87 30.97 16.39
N ARG A 48 -18.48 32.15 16.68
CA ARG A 48 -17.79 33.29 17.25
C ARG A 48 -17.22 32.99 18.63
N ALA A 49 -18.01 32.38 19.50
CA ALA A 49 -17.57 32.01 20.85
C ALA A 49 -16.44 30.96 20.80
N ILE A 50 -16.49 30.00 19.86
CA ILE A 50 -15.41 29.01 19.63
C ILE A 50 -14.11 29.72 19.23
N ALA A 51 -14.18 30.66 18.26
CA ALA A 51 -13.03 31.45 17.83
C ALA A 51 -12.42 32.31 18.95
N GLU A 52 -13.27 33.02 19.71
CA GLU A 52 -12.84 33.89 20.81
C GLU A 52 -12.18 33.13 21.95
N LEU A 53 -12.68 31.95 22.29
CA LEU A 53 -12.17 31.13 23.39
C LEU A 53 -11.01 30.22 22.95
N GLY A 54 -10.76 30.06 21.65
CA GLY A 54 -9.83 29.06 21.13
C GLY A 54 -10.25 27.61 21.47
N TYR A 55 -11.58 27.38 21.53
CA TYR A 55 -12.10 26.06 21.86
C TYR A 55 -11.80 25.08 20.73
N VAL A 56 -11.15 23.98 21.08
CA VAL A 56 -10.94 22.83 20.16
C VAL A 56 -11.85 21.71 20.63
N PRO A 57 -12.75 21.20 19.77
CA PRO A 57 -13.60 20.07 20.10
C PRO A 57 -12.78 18.87 20.60
N ASN A 58 -13.27 18.21 21.64
CA ASN A 58 -12.65 16.99 22.13
C ASN A 58 -13.05 15.83 21.21
N LEU A 59 -12.11 15.38 20.37
CA LEU A 59 -12.32 14.28 19.42
C LEU A 59 -12.76 12.99 20.10
N ALA A 60 -12.24 12.68 21.31
CA ALA A 60 -12.66 11.50 22.06
C ALA A 60 -14.13 11.60 22.53
N ALA A 61 -14.58 12.78 22.95
CA ALA A 61 -15.99 12.98 23.30
C ALA A 61 -16.91 12.95 22.08
N ARG A 62 -16.43 13.41 20.91
CA ARG A 62 -17.14 13.31 19.64
C ARG A 62 -17.25 11.85 19.20
N ALA A 63 -16.15 11.10 19.26
CA ALA A 63 -16.10 9.68 18.88
C ALA A 63 -17.10 8.83 19.69
N LEU A 64 -17.24 9.12 21.00
CA LEU A 64 -18.25 8.46 21.86
C LEU A 64 -19.70 8.70 21.41
N VAL A 65 -19.99 9.88 20.85
CA VAL A 65 -21.35 10.25 20.41
C VAL A 65 -21.62 9.77 18.97
N THR A 66 -20.65 9.95 18.07
CA THR A 66 -20.80 9.63 16.63
C THR A 66 -20.40 8.19 16.30
N GLN A 67 -19.75 7.49 17.21
CA GLN A 67 -19.10 6.19 16.99
C GLN A 67 -18.10 6.21 15.81
N ARG A 68 -17.51 7.40 15.53
CA ARG A 68 -16.52 7.61 14.47
C ARG A 68 -15.30 8.32 15.03
N THR A 69 -14.14 7.90 14.57
CA THR A 69 -12.85 8.47 14.96
C THR A 69 -12.29 9.42 13.90
N ASP A 70 -12.88 9.43 12.71
CA ASP A 70 -12.42 10.14 11.52
C ASP A 70 -10.96 9.76 11.16
N ALA A 71 -10.57 8.51 11.48
CA ALA A 71 -9.24 7.96 11.22
C ALA A 71 -9.33 6.57 10.58
N VAL A 72 -8.41 6.28 9.68
CA VAL A 72 -8.22 4.95 9.07
C VAL A 72 -6.77 4.51 9.21
N ALA A 73 -6.54 3.21 9.32
CA ALA A 73 -5.20 2.65 9.41
C ALA A 73 -4.74 2.09 8.07
N LEU A 74 -3.48 2.35 7.71
CA LEU A 74 -2.71 1.54 6.79
C LEU A 74 -1.69 0.74 7.60
N VAL A 75 -1.83 -0.57 7.63
CA VAL A 75 -0.90 -1.48 8.30
C VAL A 75 -0.09 -2.21 7.23
N VAL A 76 1.23 -2.17 7.38
CA VAL A 76 2.17 -2.79 6.44
C VAL A 76 2.95 -3.88 7.17
N SER A 77 2.90 -5.11 6.65
CA SER A 77 3.56 -6.29 7.26
C SER A 77 5.03 -6.41 6.85
N GLU A 78 5.76 -5.30 6.89
CA GLU A 78 7.15 -5.19 6.46
C GLU A 78 8.00 -4.40 7.46
N SER A 79 9.33 -4.49 7.30
CA SER A 79 10.29 -3.73 8.11
C SER A 79 10.25 -2.23 7.78
N GLU A 80 10.66 -1.40 8.73
CA GLU A 80 10.80 0.04 8.51
C GLU A 80 11.75 0.33 7.34
N GLU A 81 12.86 -0.42 7.22
CA GLU A 81 13.83 -0.27 6.14
C GLU A 81 13.18 -0.44 4.76
N ARG A 82 12.30 -1.44 4.61
CA ARG A 82 11.55 -1.66 3.36
C ARG A 82 10.54 -0.57 3.11
N VAL A 83 9.72 -0.26 4.10
CA VAL A 83 8.62 0.74 3.96
C VAL A 83 9.18 2.11 3.54
N PHE A 84 10.30 2.52 4.08
CA PHE A 84 10.91 3.82 3.76
C PHE A 84 11.96 3.75 2.64
N GLY A 85 12.50 2.58 2.35
CA GLY A 85 13.52 2.38 1.30
C GLY A 85 12.95 2.08 -0.08
N GLU A 86 11.77 1.46 -0.16
CA GLU A 86 11.15 1.09 -1.43
C GLU A 86 10.15 2.16 -1.92
N PRO A 87 10.30 2.71 -3.14
CA PRO A 87 9.41 3.75 -3.69
C PRO A 87 7.95 3.32 -3.81
N PHE A 88 7.67 2.02 -3.87
CA PHE A 88 6.33 1.44 -3.90
C PHE A 88 5.46 1.93 -2.74
N PHE A 89 5.96 1.82 -1.50
CA PHE A 89 5.18 2.20 -0.31
C PHE A 89 4.88 3.70 -0.28
N ALA A 90 5.84 4.54 -0.65
CA ALA A 90 5.63 5.98 -0.76
C ALA A 90 4.54 6.33 -1.80
N GLY A 91 4.49 5.62 -2.91
CA GLY A 91 3.45 5.76 -3.94
C GLY A 91 2.05 5.40 -3.41
N ILE A 92 1.93 4.27 -2.72
CA ILE A 92 0.67 3.84 -2.08
C ILE A 92 0.19 4.88 -1.05
N VAL A 93 1.08 5.33 -0.15
CA VAL A 93 0.73 6.33 0.88
C VAL A 93 0.26 7.64 0.25
N ARG A 94 0.91 8.11 -0.84
CA ARG A 94 0.44 9.31 -1.58
C ARG A 94 -0.94 9.10 -2.19
N GLY A 95 -1.16 7.94 -2.81
CA GLY A 95 -2.45 7.58 -3.39
C GLY A 95 -3.56 7.56 -2.36
N ILE A 96 -3.36 6.85 -1.25
CA ILE A 96 -4.31 6.77 -0.12
C ILE A 96 -4.57 8.18 0.44
N SER A 97 -3.52 8.93 0.77
CA SER A 97 -3.67 10.28 1.33
C SER A 97 -4.49 11.18 0.41
N SER A 98 -4.25 11.14 -0.90
CA SER A 98 -5.04 11.87 -1.91
C SER A 98 -6.51 11.44 -1.91
N GLY A 99 -6.80 10.14 -1.79
CA GLY A 99 -8.16 9.60 -1.75
C GLY A 99 -8.93 10.00 -0.48
N LEU A 100 -8.25 10.19 0.63
CA LEU A 100 -8.86 10.52 1.93
C LEU A 100 -9.19 12.01 2.12
N VAL A 101 -8.60 12.92 1.32
CA VAL A 101 -8.75 14.38 1.51
C VAL A 101 -10.21 14.83 1.57
N ASN A 102 -11.03 14.39 0.62
CA ASN A 102 -12.44 14.80 0.55
C ASN A 102 -13.31 14.14 1.62
N ALA A 103 -12.90 12.99 2.15
CA ALA A 103 -13.60 12.29 3.22
C ALA A 103 -13.26 12.82 4.61
N GLN A 104 -12.30 13.76 4.72
CA GLN A 104 -11.81 14.32 5.98
C GLN A 104 -11.30 13.25 6.96
N LEU A 105 -10.81 12.11 6.44
CA LEU A 105 -10.25 11.03 7.25
C LEU A 105 -8.74 11.22 7.42
N GLN A 106 -8.24 10.92 8.61
CA GLN A 106 -6.81 10.90 8.92
C GLN A 106 -6.23 9.53 8.63
N LEU A 107 -5.04 9.49 8.02
CA LEU A 107 -4.29 8.26 7.80
C LEU A 107 -3.34 8.01 8.98
N TRP A 108 -3.49 6.85 9.63
CA TRP A 108 -2.54 6.30 10.59
C TRP A 108 -1.75 5.18 9.91
N LEU A 109 -0.42 5.31 9.91
CA LEU A 109 0.49 4.30 9.31
C LEU A 109 1.15 3.49 10.42
N ALA A 110 1.12 2.18 10.31
CA ALA A 110 1.82 1.28 11.22
C ALA A 110 2.54 0.16 10.47
N MET A 111 3.70 -0.25 10.99
CA MET A 111 4.40 -1.44 10.59
C MET A 111 4.06 -2.59 11.55
N ALA A 112 3.97 -3.82 11.04
CA ALA A 112 3.56 -5.00 11.79
C ALA A 112 4.41 -6.23 11.46
N GLN A 113 5.73 -6.06 11.34
CA GLN A 113 6.66 -7.12 11.01
C GLN A 113 6.87 -8.09 12.19
N SER A 114 7.18 -7.56 13.37
CA SER A 114 7.43 -8.35 14.57
C SER A 114 6.15 -8.72 15.33
N ALA A 115 6.20 -9.75 16.15
CA ALA A 115 5.08 -10.14 17.01
C ALA A 115 4.68 -8.99 17.97
N ALA A 116 5.65 -8.25 18.53
CA ALA A 116 5.39 -7.14 19.42
C ALA A 116 4.74 -5.95 18.71
N GLU A 117 5.10 -5.71 17.45
CA GLU A 117 4.44 -4.67 16.61
C GLU A 117 3.01 -5.08 16.28
N ARG A 118 2.80 -6.32 15.88
CA ARG A 118 1.45 -6.87 15.63
C ARG A 118 0.55 -6.74 16.86
N GLU A 119 1.04 -7.08 18.06
CA GLU A 119 0.27 -6.92 19.31
C GLU A 119 -0.12 -5.45 19.58
N ARG A 120 0.80 -4.50 19.37
CA ARG A 120 0.49 -3.06 19.49
C ARG A 120 -0.54 -2.60 18.47
N VAL A 121 -0.41 -3.04 17.21
CA VAL A 121 -1.37 -2.74 16.14
C VAL A 121 -2.73 -3.34 16.49
N GLU A 122 -2.78 -4.61 16.91
CA GLU A 122 -4.02 -5.27 17.34
C GLU A 122 -4.70 -4.50 18.47
N HIS A 123 -3.96 -4.12 19.49
CA HIS A 123 -4.51 -3.31 20.60
C HIS A 123 -5.09 -1.99 20.11
N HIS A 124 -4.40 -1.28 19.20
CA HIS A 124 -4.87 -0.03 18.64
C HIS A 124 -6.15 -0.20 17.81
N LEU A 125 -6.19 -1.20 16.93
CA LEU A 125 -7.35 -1.51 16.09
C LEU A 125 -8.57 -1.92 16.92
N THR A 126 -8.35 -2.71 18.00
CA THR A 126 -9.45 -3.18 18.87
C THR A 126 -9.98 -2.14 19.83
N SER A 127 -9.22 -1.08 20.10
CA SER A 127 -9.62 0.02 21.01
C SER A 127 -10.46 1.11 20.34
N GLN A 128 -11.03 0.84 19.16
CA GLN A 128 -11.87 1.76 18.39
C GLN A 128 -11.20 3.11 18.09
N HIS A 129 -9.92 3.07 17.71
CA HIS A 129 -9.17 4.27 17.34
C HIS A 129 -9.19 4.55 15.85
N VAL A 130 -9.76 3.65 15.04
CA VAL A 130 -9.91 3.79 13.59
C VAL A 130 -11.28 3.28 13.13
N ASP A 131 -11.79 3.87 12.06
CA ASP A 131 -13.07 3.52 11.46
C ASP A 131 -12.95 2.41 10.39
N GLY A 132 -11.72 2.15 9.93
CA GLY A 132 -11.43 1.12 8.95
C GLY A 132 -9.94 0.89 8.78
N VAL A 133 -9.59 -0.20 8.11
CA VAL A 133 -8.21 -0.71 7.99
C VAL A 133 -7.91 -1.05 6.55
N MET A 134 -6.74 -0.65 6.08
CA MET A 134 -6.08 -1.14 4.88
C MET A 134 -4.87 -1.97 5.28
N LEU A 135 -4.72 -3.16 4.72
CA LEU A 135 -3.55 -4.01 4.94
C LEU A 135 -2.75 -4.12 3.64
N LEU A 136 -1.44 -4.03 3.73
CA LEU A 136 -0.54 -4.05 2.58
C LEU A 136 0.64 -4.99 2.84
N SER A 137 1.16 -5.61 1.78
CA SER A 137 2.34 -6.49 1.82
C SER A 137 2.13 -7.71 2.73
N LEU A 138 1.00 -8.38 2.55
CA LEU A 138 0.63 -9.54 3.36
C LEU A 138 1.38 -10.80 2.93
N HIS A 139 1.92 -11.49 3.89
CA HIS A 139 2.42 -12.87 3.77
C HIS A 139 1.31 -13.88 4.08
N ASP A 140 1.41 -15.10 3.56
CA ASP A 140 0.37 -16.15 3.70
C ASP A 140 -0.01 -16.46 5.15
N ALA A 141 0.95 -16.38 6.07
CA ALA A 141 0.74 -16.68 7.49
C ALA A 141 0.32 -15.45 8.32
N ASP A 142 0.04 -14.31 7.70
CA ASP A 142 -0.32 -13.09 8.42
C ASP A 142 -1.71 -13.22 9.08
N PRO A 143 -1.82 -13.08 10.41
CA PRO A 143 -3.10 -13.20 11.11
C PRO A 143 -3.98 -11.96 11.04
N LEU A 144 -3.43 -10.80 10.63
CA LEU A 144 -4.12 -9.51 10.69
C LEU A 144 -5.44 -9.46 9.90
N PRO A 145 -5.55 -10.03 8.67
CA PRO A 145 -6.82 -10.01 7.95
C PRO A 145 -7.95 -10.67 8.73
N LEU A 146 -7.69 -11.87 9.29
CA LEU A 146 -8.68 -12.60 10.07
C LEU A 146 -9.06 -11.87 11.36
N LEU A 147 -8.08 -11.27 12.03
CA LEU A 147 -8.28 -10.50 13.24
C LEU A 147 -9.18 -9.28 12.99
N VAL A 148 -8.91 -8.50 11.94
CA VAL A 148 -9.69 -7.32 11.58
C VAL A 148 -11.13 -7.72 11.22
N GLU A 149 -11.30 -8.80 10.44
CA GLU A 149 -12.62 -9.35 10.09
C GLU A 149 -13.42 -9.78 11.33
N GLN A 150 -12.80 -10.49 12.28
CA GLN A 150 -13.43 -10.92 13.54
C GLN A 150 -13.90 -9.74 14.41
N ARG A 151 -13.24 -8.59 14.28
CA ARG A 151 -13.62 -7.35 14.99
C ARG A 151 -14.71 -6.56 14.27
N GLY A 152 -15.12 -6.99 13.07
CA GLY A 152 -16.14 -6.32 12.27
C GLY A 152 -15.69 -4.96 11.73
N LEU A 153 -14.39 -4.68 11.68
CA LEU A 153 -13.85 -3.44 11.10
C LEU A 153 -13.89 -3.51 9.58
N PRO A 154 -14.29 -2.44 8.89
CA PRO A 154 -14.12 -2.30 7.45
C PRO A 154 -12.67 -2.56 7.04
N LEU A 155 -12.45 -3.50 6.12
CA LEU A 155 -11.13 -3.96 5.68
C LEU A 155 -11.00 -3.90 4.17
N VAL A 156 -9.89 -3.37 3.67
CA VAL A 156 -9.46 -3.45 2.27
C VAL A 156 -8.01 -3.92 2.21
N LEU A 157 -7.72 -4.88 1.33
CA LEU A 157 -6.38 -5.42 1.13
C LEU A 157 -5.71 -4.77 -0.07
N GLY A 158 -4.46 -4.40 0.06
CA GLY A 158 -3.58 -4.00 -1.03
C GLY A 158 -2.83 -5.22 -1.55
N GLY A 159 -3.16 -5.65 -2.76
CA GLY A 159 -2.74 -6.93 -3.34
C GLY A 159 -3.73 -8.06 -3.07
N ARG A 160 -3.82 -8.99 -4.00
CA ARG A 160 -4.61 -10.21 -3.84
C ARG A 160 -3.89 -11.18 -2.90
N PRO A 161 -4.46 -11.56 -1.76
CA PRO A 161 -3.85 -12.56 -0.88
C PRO A 161 -3.71 -13.91 -1.60
N ALA A 162 -2.60 -14.61 -1.39
CA ALA A 162 -2.34 -15.90 -2.02
C ALA A 162 -3.46 -16.94 -1.71
N ARG A 163 -4.06 -16.89 -0.53
CA ARG A 163 -5.22 -17.72 -0.16
C ARG A 163 -6.45 -17.53 -1.08
N LEU A 164 -6.64 -16.32 -1.65
CA LEU A 164 -7.76 -16.03 -2.56
C LEU A 164 -7.52 -16.55 -3.99
N THR A 165 -6.33 -17.07 -4.29
CA THR A 165 -6.08 -17.80 -5.54
C THR A 165 -6.63 -19.22 -5.50
N ARG A 166 -7.10 -19.71 -4.34
CA ARG A 166 -7.68 -21.05 -4.17
C ARG A 166 -9.16 -21.07 -4.55
N PRO A 167 -9.63 -22.10 -5.29
CA PRO A 167 -11.04 -22.24 -5.62
C PRO A 167 -11.92 -22.25 -4.36
N GLY A 168 -12.99 -21.46 -4.37
CA GLY A 168 -13.98 -21.40 -3.26
C GLY A 168 -13.64 -20.43 -2.13
N ALA A 169 -12.54 -19.68 -2.20
CA ALA A 169 -12.28 -18.59 -1.24
C ALA A 169 -13.29 -17.45 -1.47
N SER A 170 -13.85 -16.92 -0.37
CA SER A 170 -14.66 -15.70 -0.43
C SER A 170 -13.82 -14.55 -0.94
N ALA A 171 -14.33 -13.83 -1.96
CA ALA A 171 -13.66 -12.65 -2.49
C ALA A 171 -13.69 -11.58 -1.39
N GLY A 172 -12.53 -11.37 -0.75
CA GLY A 172 -12.33 -10.24 0.16
C GLY A 172 -12.30 -8.91 -0.60
N TRP A 173 -12.38 -7.80 0.12
CA TRP A 173 -12.23 -6.48 -0.46
C TRP A 173 -10.73 -6.20 -0.71
N PHE A 174 -10.33 -6.12 -1.99
CA PHE A 174 -8.94 -5.87 -2.33
C PHE A 174 -8.78 -5.01 -3.59
N VAL A 175 -7.65 -4.34 -3.68
CA VAL A 175 -7.14 -3.70 -4.91
C VAL A 175 -5.83 -4.36 -5.27
N ASP A 176 -5.71 -4.84 -6.49
CA ASP A 176 -4.50 -5.47 -7.02
C ASP A 176 -4.16 -4.87 -8.39
N VAL A 177 -3.02 -5.24 -8.93
CA VAL A 177 -2.67 -4.98 -10.33
C VAL A 177 -2.62 -6.30 -11.09
N ASP A 178 -2.70 -6.24 -12.41
CA ASP A 178 -2.55 -7.41 -13.28
C ASP A 178 -1.10 -7.92 -13.27
N ASN A 179 -0.73 -8.59 -12.15
CA ASN A 179 0.60 -9.15 -11.93
C ASN A 179 0.93 -10.26 -12.93
N ILE A 180 -0.05 -11.11 -13.28
CA ILE A 180 0.14 -12.20 -14.24
C ILE A 180 0.38 -11.63 -15.63
N GLY A 181 -0.55 -10.81 -16.14
CA GLY A 181 -0.44 -10.21 -17.46
C GLY A 181 0.76 -9.27 -17.59
N GLY A 182 1.13 -8.57 -16.51
CA GLY A 182 2.34 -7.75 -16.46
C GLY A 182 3.60 -8.57 -16.69
N ALA A 183 3.74 -9.70 -15.99
CA ALA A 183 4.86 -10.62 -16.19
C ALA A 183 4.86 -11.28 -17.57
N GLN A 184 3.68 -11.62 -18.09
CA GLN A 184 3.55 -12.14 -19.47
C GLN A 184 4.05 -11.10 -20.47
N ARG A 185 3.61 -9.83 -20.38
CA ARG A 185 4.05 -8.74 -21.27
C ARG A 185 5.56 -8.50 -21.21
N ALA A 186 6.20 -8.69 -20.03
CA ALA A 186 7.65 -8.60 -19.90
C ALA A 186 8.36 -9.70 -20.69
N VAL A 187 7.90 -10.96 -20.57
CA VAL A 187 8.46 -12.09 -21.32
C VAL A 187 8.17 -11.96 -22.82
N ASP A 188 6.96 -11.53 -23.19
CA ASP A 188 6.58 -11.28 -24.59
C ASP A 188 7.52 -10.26 -25.25
N HIS A 189 7.84 -9.16 -24.52
CA HIS A 189 8.79 -8.15 -24.98
C HIS A 189 10.20 -8.74 -25.19
N LEU A 190 10.72 -9.52 -24.23
CA LEU A 190 12.01 -10.19 -24.36
C LEU A 190 12.03 -11.17 -25.55
N HIS A 191 10.99 -11.97 -25.70
CA HIS A 191 10.88 -12.90 -26.82
C HIS A 191 10.81 -12.18 -28.17
N ALA A 192 10.03 -11.11 -28.26
CA ALA A 192 9.91 -10.29 -29.48
C ALA A 192 11.24 -9.61 -29.85
N SER A 193 12.09 -9.27 -28.85
CA SER A 193 13.46 -8.76 -29.04
C SER A 193 14.45 -9.84 -29.50
N GLY A 194 14.00 -11.09 -29.71
CA GLY A 194 14.83 -12.19 -30.18
C GLY A 194 15.48 -13.02 -29.06
N ARG A 195 15.16 -12.79 -27.79
CA ARG A 195 15.71 -13.57 -26.67
C ARG A 195 15.10 -14.97 -26.61
N ARG A 196 15.91 -15.95 -26.21
CA ARG A 196 15.54 -17.38 -26.25
C ARG A 196 15.78 -18.13 -24.95
N VAL A 197 16.70 -17.65 -24.10
CA VAL A 197 17.00 -18.22 -22.79
C VAL A 197 16.64 -17.19 -21.70
N VAL A 198 15.33 -17.11 -21.45
CA VAL A 198 14.74 -16.12 -20.52
C VAL A 198 14.78 -16.70 -19.12
N ALA A 199 15.54 -16.10 -18.22
CA ALA A 199 15.51 -16.41 -16.78
C ALA A 199 14.56 -15.49 -16.00
N THR A 200 14.30 -15.80 -14.74
CA THR A 200 13.57 -14.90 -13.85
C THR A 200 14.16 -14.83 -12.44
N ILE A 201 14.13 -13.63 -11.86
CA ILE A 201 14.29 -13.43 -10.41
C ILE A 201 12.90 -13.15 -9.86
N ALA A 202 12.28 -14.18 -9.29
CA ALA A 202 10.94 -14.13 -8.72
C ALA A 202 10.94 -13.43 -7.34
N GLY A 203 9.82 -12.83 -6.98
CA GLY A 203 9.58 -12.32 -5.63
C GLY A 203 9.27 -13.41 -4.60
N PRO A 204 8.98 -13.04 -3.34
CA PRO A 204 8.63 -13.97 -2.27
C PRO A 204 7.44 -14.86 -2.65
N GLN A 205 7.54 -16.14 -2.37
CA GLN A 205 6.53 -17.13 -2.76
C GLN A 205 5.43 -17.34 -1.71
N ASP A 206 5.47 -16.61 -0.63
CA ASP A 206 4.44 -16.47 0.39
C ASP A 206 3.64 -15.16 0.23
N MET A 207 3.91 -14.42 -0.86
CA MET A 207 3.17 -13.21 -1.24
C MET A 207 2.45 -13.37 -2.57
N GLY A 208 1.22 -12.88 -2.66
CA GLY A 208 0.40 -12.98 -3.87
C GLY A 208 1.07 -12.40 -5.12
N ALA A 209 1.74 -11.25 -5.03
CA ALA A 209 2.46 -10.63 -6.15
C ALA A 209 3.63 -11.50 -6.64
N GLY A 210 4.42 -12.09 -5.73
CA GLY A 210 5.52 -12.99 -6.08
C GLY A 210 5.04 -14.23 -6.82
N LEU A 211 4.00 -14.88 -6.30
CA LEU A 211 3.37 -16.04 -6.95
C LEU A 211 2.80 -15.70 -8.33
N ALA A 212 2.06 -14.60 -8.44
CA ALA A 212 1.40 -14.20 -9.68
C ALA A 212 2.41 -13.83 -10.78
N ARG A 213 3.47 -13.07 -10.44
CA ARG A 213 4.53 -12.71 -11.41
C ARG A 213 5.30 -13.93 -11.90
N LEU A 214 5.59 -14.89 -11.02
CA LEU A 214 6.22 -16.15 -11.41
C LEU A 214 5.29 -17.02 -12.30
N ALA A 215 4.00 -17.06 -11.98
CA ALA A 215 3.02 -17.76 -12.81
C ALA A 215 2.94 -17.17 -14.21
N GLY A 216 2.82 -15.84 -14.33
CA GLY A 216 2.81 -15.12 -15.61
C GLY A 216 4.07 -15.37 -16.46
N TYR A 217 5.25 -15.32 -15.83
CA TYR A 217 6.50 -15.69 -16.49
C TYR A 217 6.45 -17.12 -17.06
N ARG A 218 6.04 -18.11 -16.24
CA ARG A 218 5.97 -19.51 -16.66
C ARG A 218 4.96 -19.74 -17.79
N GLU A 219 3.82 -19.04 -17.73
CA GLU A 219 2.77 -19.12 -18.76
C GLU A 219 3.26 -18.55 -20.09
N ALA A 220 3.88 -17.38 -20.10
CA ALA A 220 4.43 -16.78 -21.32
C ALA A 220 5.58 -17.61 -21.88
N CYS A 221 6.50 -18.11 -21.07
CA CYS A 221 7.57 -18.99 -21.55
C CYS A 221 6.99 -20.24 -22.23
N ARG A 222 5.97 -20.88 -21.64
CA ARG A 222 5.29 -22.03 -22.26
C ARG A 222 4.61 -21.66 -23.59
N ALA A 223 3.94 -20.53 -23.64
CA ALA A 223 3.26 -20.04 -24.84
C ALA A 223 4.23 -19.82 -26.02
N HIS A 224 5.45 -19.37 -25.72
CA HIS A 224 6.51 -19.15 -26.71
C HIS A 224 7.42 -20.37 -26.93
N GLY A 225 7.17 -21.52 -26.29
CA GLY A 225 8.04 -22.70 -26.40
C GLY A 225 9.43 -22.51 -25.79
N LEU A 226 9.58 -21.56 -24.85
CA LEU A 226 10.82 -21.32 -24.11
C LEU A 226 10.99 -22.32 -22.97
N ALA A 227 12.24 -22.57 -22.57
CA ALA A 227 12.54 -23.41 -21.42
C ALA A 227 11.98 -22.79 -20.11
N THR A 228 11.52 -23.68 -19.20
CA THR A 228 10.93 -23.29 -17.90
C THR A 228 11.50 -24.12 -16.75
N ASP A 229 12.71 -24.66 -16.93
CA ASP A 229 13.37 -25.46 -15.89
C ASP A 229 13.78 -24.62 -14.70
N ASP A 230 13.91 -25.26 -13.53
CA ASP A 230 14.20 -24.57 -12.26
C ASP A 230 15.58 -23.90 -12.24
N GLY A 231 16.47 -24.26 -13.17
CA GLY A 231 17.78 -23.61 -13.35
C GLY A 231 17.64 -22.15 -13.81
N LEU A 232 16.52 -21.80 -14.45
CA LEU A 232 16.20 -20.44 -14.92
C LEU A 232 15.43 -19.60 -13.90
N VAL A 233 15.14 -20.14 -12.71
CA VAL A 233 14.41 -19.44 -11.66
C VAL A 233 15.29 -19.21 -10.45
N ALA A 234 15.45 -17.97 -10.02
CA ALA A 234 15.99 -17.58 -8.73
C ALA A 234 14.93 -16.81 -7.95
N TYR A 235 15.10 -16.72 -6.65
CA TYR A 235 14.14 -16.09 -5.75
C TYR A 235 14.77 -14.94 -4.98
N GLY A 236 14.03 -13.88 -4.77
CA GLY A 236 14.39 -12.73 -3.94
C GLY A 236 13.21 -12.28 -3.08
N ASP A 237 13.48 -11.29 -2.25
CA ASP A 237 12.54 -10.69 -1.30
C ASP A 237 12.15 -9.25 -1.68
N PHE A 238 12.34 -8.88 -2.94
CA PHE A 238 12.22 -7.55 -3.53
C PHE A 238 13.35 -6.57 -3.18
N SER A 239 14.31 -6.91 -2.31
CA SER A 239 15.46 -6.06 -1.98
C SER A 239 16.50 -6.01 -3.10
N TYR A 240 17.33 -4.97 -3.08
CA TYR A 240 18.48 -4.82 -3.99
C TYR A 240 19.49 -5.97 -3.80
N GLU A 241 19.78 -6.32 -2.55
CA GLU A 241 20.74 -7.37 -2.15
C GLU A 241 20.30 -8.75 -2.65
N ALA A 242 19.00 -9.04 -2.55
CA ALA A 242 18.45 -10.27 -3.10
C ALA A 242 18.59 -10.32 -4.64
N GLY A 243 18.40 -9.19 -5.32
CA GLY A 243 18.65 -9.08 -6.76
C GLY A 243 20.09 -9.39 -7.14
N VAL A 244 21.07 -8.88 -6.37
CA VAL A 244 22.51 -9.20 -6.54
C VAL A 244 22.77 -10.69 -6.35
N ALA A 245 22.26 -11.27 -5.26
CA ALA A 245 22.51 -12.69 -4.93
C ALA A 245 21.84 -13.63 -5.95
N ALA A 246 20.59 -13.35 -6.31
CA ALA A 246 19.83 -14.18 -7.26
C ALA A 246 20.43 -14.15 -8.66
N MET A 247 20.89 -12.98 -9.15
CA MET A 247 21.52 -12.89 -10.45
C MET A 247 22.85 -13.66 -10.51
N ARG A 248 23.64 -13.61 -9.43
CA ARG A 248 24.86 -14.42 -9.33
C ARG A 248 24.56 -15.91 -9.41
N GLN A 249 23.57 -16.40 -8.69
CA GLN A 249 23.12 -17.80 -8.75
C GLN A 249 22.67 -18.21 -10.16
N LEU A 250 21.94 -17.34 -10.88
CA LEU A 250 21.51 -17.60 -12.25
C LEU A 250 22.70 -17.73 -13.18
N LEU A 251 23.68 -16.82 -13.12
CA LEU A 251 24.88 -16.88 -13.98
C LEU A 251 25.75 -18.13 -13.72
N GLU A 252 25.82 -18.59 -12.47
CA GLU A 252 26.51 -19.81 -12.10
C GLU A 252 25.82 -21.08 -12.63
N ARG A 253 24.47 -21.13 -12.57
CA ARG A 253 23.70 -22.29 -13.02
C ARG A 253 23.50 -22.33 -14.54
N ARG A 254 23.28 -21.18 -15.12
CA ARG A 254 22.90 -21.00 -16.54
C ARG A 254 23.69 -19.84 -17.14
N PRO A 255 24.99 -20.05 -17.46
CA PRO A 255 25.82 -19.01 -18.09
C PRO A 255 25.36 -18.63 -19.50
N ASP A 256 24.46 -19.42 -20.10
CA ASP A 256 23.85 -19.25 -21.43
C ASP A 256 22.61 -18.34 -21.45
N ILE A 257 22.17 -17.78 -20.32
CA ILE A 257 21.03 -16.85 -20.28
C ILE A 257 21.30 -15.63 -21.15
N ASP A 258 20.32 -15.22 -21.95
CA ASP A 258 20.36 -14.03 -22.80
C ASP A 258 19.41 -12.94 -22.36
N SER A 259 18.56 -13.23 -21.37
CA SER A 259 17.64 -12.25 -20.80
C SER A 259 17.13 -12.66 -19.42
N VAL A 260 16.66 -11.69 -18.65
CA VAL A 260 16.07 -11.92 -17.33
C VAL A 260 14.88 -10.99 -17.08
N PHE A 261 13.76 -11.57 -16.67
CA PHE A 261 12.64 -10.86 -16.07
C PHE A 261 12.82 -10.83 -14.55
N VAL A 262 12.82 -9.64 -13.98
CA VAL A 262 13.02 -9.44 -12.53
C VAL A 262 11.75 -8.86 -11.91
N ALA A 263 11.24 -9.51 -10.89
CA ALA A 263 9.93 -9.23 -10.31
C ALA A 263 9.82 -7.88 -9.54
N ALA A 264 10.87 -7.07 -9.47
CA ALA A 264 10.84 -5.69 -8.95
C ALA A 264 12.03 -4.89 -9.47
N ASP A 265 11.86 -3.58 -9.67
CA ASP A 265 12.90 -2.68 -10.17
C ASP A 265 14.13 -2.61 -9.25
N LEU A 266 13.92 -2.66 -7.93
CA LEU A 266 15.01 -2.62 -6.97
C LEU A 266 15.87 -3.89 -7.06
N MET A 267 15.28 -5.07 -7.19
CA MET A 267 16.02 -6.30 -7.50
C MET A 267 16.69 -6.22 -8.88
N ALA A 268 16.03 -5.63 -9.88
CA ALA A 268 16.59 -5.47 -11.22
C ALA A 268 17.84 -4.58 -11.21
N ALA A 269 17.87 -3.53 -10.39
CA ALA A 269 19.08 -2.71 -10.21
C ALA A 269 20.24 -3.54 -9.63
N GLY A 270 19.97 -4.44 -8.68
CA GLY A 270 20.96 -5.40 -8.16
C GLY A 270 21.43 -6.39 -9.24
N ALA A 271 20.51 -6.89 -10.07
CA ALA A 271 20.82 -7.78 -11.18
C ALA A 271 21.70 -7.10 -12.25
N LEU A 272 21.37 -5.85 -12.63
CA LEU A 272 22.17 -5.03 -13.56
C LEU A 272 23.61 -4.85 -13.07
N ARG A 273 23.78 -4.58 -11.76
CA ARG A 273 25.11 -4.50 -11.16
C ARG A 273 25.88 -5.80 -11.31
N THR A 274 25.25 -6.93 -10.95
CA THR A 274 25.89 -8.25 -11.01
C THR A 274 26.29 -8.63 -12.44
N LEU A 275 25.44 -8.34 -13.44
CA LEU A 275 25.73 -8.56 -14.85
C LEU A 275 26.97 -7.78 -15.30
N ARG A 276 27.06 -6.48 -14.93
CA ARG A 276 28.23 -5.65 -15.25
C ARG A 276 29.52 -6.15 -14.56
N GLU A 277 29.45 -6.54 -13.29
CA GLU A 277 30.57 -7.14 -12.56
C GLU A 277 31.04 -8.46 -13.21
N ALA A 278 30.11 -9.21 -13.84
CA ALA A 278 30.43 -10.41 -14.62
C ALA A 278 30.87 -10.13 -16.07
N GLY A 279 31.03 -8.87 -16.45
CA GLY A 279 31.47 -8.48 -17.80
C GLY A 279 30.40 -8.66 -18.90
N ARG A 280 29.11 -8.79 -18.53
CA ARG A 280 28.01 -8.91 -19.50
C ARG A 280 27.56 -7.52 -19.93
N ARG A 281 27.42 -7.31 -21.23
CA ARG A 281 26.87 -6.08 -21.82
C ARG A 281 25.34 -6.13 -21.75
N ILE A 282 24.73 -5.03 -21.37
CA ILE A 282 23.27 -4.89 -21.27
C ILE A 282 22.86 -3.81 -22.27
N PRO A 283 21.93 -4.10 -23.20
CA PRO A 283 21.18 -5.33 -23.40
C PRO A 283 21.86 -6.37 -24.28
N ASP A 284 23.02 -6.10 -24.89
CA ASP A 284 23.59 -6.92 -25.97
C ASP A 284 23.73 -8.40 -25.61
N ASP A 285 24.39 -8.71 -24.49
CA ASP A 285 24.61 -10.07 -24.03
C ASP A 285 23.44 -10.59 -23.19
N VAL A 286 22.89 -9.72 -22.30
CA VAL A 286 21.74 -10.07 -21.45
C VAL A 286 20.78 -8.88 -21.36
N ALA A 287 19.56 -9.03 -21.85
CA ALA A 287 18.49 -8.05 -21.69
C ALA A 287 17.82 -8.17 -20.30
N VAL A 288 17.41 -7.05 -19.71
CA VAL A 288 16.79 -7.02 -18.40
C VAL A 288 15.47 -6.25 -18.43
N VAL A 289 14.40 -6.89 -17.93
CA VAL A 289 13.10 -6.25 -17.73
C VAL A 289 12.73 -6.32 -16.25
N GLY A 290 12.40 -5.18 -15.65
CA GLY A 290 11.93 -5.05 -14.27
C GLY A 290 10.42 -5.04 -14.12
N PHE A 291 9.97 -4.68 -12.93
CA PHE A 291 8.56 -4.47 -12.59
C PHE A 291 8.46 -3.32 -11.58
N ASP A 292 7.50 -2.42 -11.70
CA ASP A 292 7.02 -1.30 -10.90
C ASP A 292 7.02 0.04 -11.65
N ASP A 293 7.97 0.31 -12.52
CA ASP A 293 8.33 1.62 -13.12
C ASP A 293 8.59 2.67 -12.03
N SER A 294 9.32 2.28 -11.01
CA SER A 294 9.73 3.14 -9.91
C SER A 294 10.79 4.17 -10.33
N GLY A 295 11.10 5.11 -9.44
CA GLY A 295 12.20 6.07 -9.68
C GLY A 295 13.54 5.41 -9.96
N VAL A 296 13.77 4.22 -9.40
CA VAL A 296 14.99 3.41 -9.60
C VAL A 296 15.19 3.06 -11.08
N ALA A 297 14.12 2.70 -11.81
CA ALA A 297 14.21 2.31 -13.22
C ALA A 297 14.82 3.41 -14.12
N ARG A 298 14.67 4.67 -13.75
CA ARG A 298 15.25 5.82 -14.48
C ARG A 298 16.66 6.21 -14.01
N GLN A 299 17.11 5.64 -12.90
CA GLN A 299 18.41 5.95 -12.28
C GLN A 299 19.46 4.87 -12.52
N THR A 300 19.06 3.71 -13.03
CA THR A 300 19.99 2.65 -13.44
C THR A 300 20.73 3.04 -14.72
N ASP A 301 21.87 2.42 -14.94
CA ASP A 301 22.68 2.48 -16.17
C ASP A 301 22.94 1.05 -16.66
N PRO A 302 22.38 0.64 -17.83
CA PRO A 302 21.43 1.38 -18.65
C PRO A 302 20.08 1.60 -17.93
N THR A 303 19.27 2.57 -18.40
CA THR A 303 17.92 2.81 -17.89
C THR A 303 17.05 1.57 -18.11
N LEU A 304 16.26 1.21 -17.07
CA LEU A 304 15.60 -0.08 -16.99
C LEU A 304 14.25 -0.08 -17.74
N THR A 305 14.12 -0.97 -18.72
CA THR A 305 12.84 -1.41 -19.27
C THR A 305 12.08 -2.14 -18.16
N THR A 306 10.81 -1.78 -17.93
CA THR A 306 10.06 -2.29 -16.77
C THR A 306 8.57 -2.32 -17.03
N VAL A 307 7.84 -3.12 -16.26
CA VAL A 307 6.38 -3.13 -16.25
C VAL A 307 5.90 -2.06 -15.27
N ARG A 308 5.19 -1.06 -15.78
CA ARG A 308 4.56 -0.03 -14.94
C ARG A 308 3.31 -0.58 -14.28
N GLN A 309 3.24 -0.46 -12.97
CA GLN A 309 2.00 -0.58 -12.20
C GLN A 309 1.54 0.80 -11.71
N PRO A 310 0.22 1.09 -11.72
CA PRO A 310 -0.33 2.38 -11.35
C PRO A 310 -0.44 2.51 -9.81
N ILE A 311 0.71 2.59 -9.12
CA ILE A 311 0.83 2.48 -7.65
C ILE A 311 -0.03 3.53 -6.92
N GLU A 312 0.01 4.80 -7.37
CA GLU A 312 -0.78 5.86 -6.71
C GLU A 312 -2.28 5.67 -6.95
N GLU A 313 -2.68 5.14 -8.11
CA GLU A 313 -4.07 4.80 -8.40
C GLU A 313 -4.54 3.65 -7.52
N MET A 314 -3.70 2.63 -7.34
CA MET A 314 -3.96 1.54 -6.40
C MET A 314 -4.26 2.08 -4.99
N GLY A 315 -3.44 3.01 -4.50
CA GLY A 315 -3.69 3.67 -3.21
C GLY A 315 -5.00 4.45 -3.16
N ARG A 316 -5.35 5.20 -4.22
CA ARG A 316 -6.64 5.92 -4.31
C ARG A 316 -7.83 4.96 -4.29
N GLU A 317 -7.75 3.87 -5.04
CA GLU A 317 -8.79 2.86 -5.07
C GLU A 317 -8.96 2.13 -3.73
N MET A 318 -7.86 1.83 -3.02
CA MET A 318 -7.94 1.29 -1.66
C MET A 318 -8.71 2.25 -0.72
N ALA A 319 -8.41 3.54 -0.78
CA ALA A 319 -9.12 4.56 0.00
C ALA A 319 -10.60 4.65 -0.39
N ARG A 320 -10.91 4.65 -1.68
CA ARG A 320 -12.28 4.70 -2.20
C ARG A 320 -13.12 3.51 -1.71
N LEU A 321 -12.60 2.29 -1.84
CA LEU A 321 -13.27 1.09 -1.36
C LEU A 321 -13.46 1.09 0.15
N LEU A 322 -12.45 1.56 0.91
CA LEU A 322 -12.58 1.63 2.37
C LEU A 322 -13.63 2.65 2.82
N ILE A 323 -13.67 3.83 2.19
CA ILE A 323 -14.68 4.87 2.47
C ILE A 323 -16.08 4.32 2.21
N ALA A 324 -16.31 3.66 1.08
CA ALA A 324 -17.60 3.03 0.75
C ALA A 324 -18.01 2.01 1.83
N ARG A 325 -17.07 1.17 2.27
CA ARG A 325 -17.32 0.20 3.36
C ARG A 325 -17.65 0.86 4.71
N ILE A 326 -16.96 1.93 5.07
CA ILE A 326 -17.25 2.71 6.30
C ILE A 326 -18.64 3.35 6.22
N ALA A 327 -19.07 3.75 5.02
CA ALA A 327 -20.42 4.27 4.78
C ALA A 327 -21.50 3.19 4.77
N GLY A 328 -21.14 1.90 4.78
CA GLY A 328 -22.06 0.78 4.65
C GLY A 328 -22.59 0.58 3.22
N GLU A 329 -21.87 1.13 2.23
CA GLU A 329 -22.17 0.92 0.82
C GLU A 329 -21.64 -0.44 0.36
N GLU A 330 -22.41 -1.14 -0.47
CA GLU A 330 -21.97 -2.37 -1.15
C GLU A 330 -21.78 -2.05 -2.63
N PRO A 331 -20.56 -1.69 -3.08
CA PRO A 331 -20.28 -1.54 -4.51
C PRO A 331 -20.49 -2.86 -5.26
N GLU A 332 -20.82 -2.78 -6.55
CA GLU A 332 -21.08 -3.95 -7.40
C GLU A 332 -19.92 -4.96 -7.40
N GLU A 333 -18.69 -4.46 -7.27
CA GLU A 333 -17.48 -5.29 -7.18
C GLU A 333 -16.72 -5.00 -5.88
N SER A 334 -16.41 -6.07 -5.16
CA SER A 334 -15.61 -6.02 -3.93
C SER A 334 -14.10 -5.91 -4.19
N PHE A 335 -13.67 -5.93 -5.44
CA PHE A 335 -12.25 -5.86 -5.80
C PHE A 335 -12.04 -5.04 -7.07
N THR A 336 -10.84 -4.50 -7.21
CA THR A 336 -10.36 -3.82 -8.42
C THR A 336 -9.02 -4.41 -8.81
N VAL A 337 -8.85 -4.74 -10.10
CA VAL A 337 -7.55 -5.13 -10.68
C VAL A 337 -7.18 -4.10 -11.72
N LEU A 338 -6.10 -3.39 -11.48
CA LEU A 338 -5.61 -2.31 -12.35
C LEU A 338 -4.67 -2.87 -13.41
N ASP A 339 -4.76 -2.33 -14.62
CA ASP A 339 -3.91 -2.74 -15.73
C ASP A 339 -2.44 -2.33 -15.53
N THR A 340 -1.55 -3.11 -16.16
CA THR A 340 -0.11 -2.84 -16.22
C THR A 340 0.35 -2.64 -17.66
N THR A 341 1.46 -1.92 -17.87
CA THR A 341 2.01 -1.65 -19.20
C THR A 341 3.53 -1.76 -19.19
N VAL A 342 4.13 -2.22 -20.30
CA VAL A 342 5.59 -2.21 -20.46
C VAL A 342 6.06 -0.81 -20.84
N VAL A 343 7.08 -0.32 -20.16
CA VAL A 343 7.79 0.91 -20.45
C VAL A 343 9.19 0.55 -20.96
N VAL A 344 9.37 0.64 -22.26
CA VAL A 344 10.62 0.29 -22.91
C VAL A 344 11.66 1.37 -22.70
N ARG A 345 12.89 0.97 -22.32
CA ARG A 345 14.08 1.80 -22.15
C ARG A 345 15.30 1.08 -22.74
N GLU A 346 16.49 1.36 -22.17
CA GLU A 346 17.76 0.91 -22.76
C GLU A 346 18.15 -0.53 -22.40
N SER A 347 17.58 -1.11 -21.34
CA SER A 347 18.02 -2.43 -20.83
C SER A 347 17.41 -3.63 -21.53
N ALA A 348 16.40 -3.43 -22.42
CA ALA A 348 15.80 -4.54 -23.19
C ALA A 348 15.06 -4.00 -24.42
#